data_bc92447227cc942b7abfc2e9354fe002
#
_entry.id   bc92447227cc942b7abfc2e9354fe002
#
_cell.length_a   1.000
_cell.length_b   1.000
_cell.length_c   1.000
_cell.angle_alpha   90.00
_cell.angle_beta   90.00
_cell.angle_gamma   90.00
#
_symmetry.space_group_name_H-M   'P 1'
#
loop_
_entity.id
_entity.type
_entity.pdbx_description
1 polymer ?
#
loop_
_entity_poly.entity_id
_entity_poly.type
_entity_poly.pdbx_seq_one_letter_code
_entity_poly.pdbx_strand_id
1 'polypeptide(L)'
;MPSLVGSEMCIRDSLYTVSAVLTAKEKELDRAEKRVGLRTIELNRERDPYGMNFQFRLNGVPLFIKGSNLIPPDSFITRFDDKKLEALLDAAQFANLNMLRVWGGGYYASDAFYDACDRRGLLVWQDFGFACQAYPFFLPEFLENVKTEVHAQVQRLCHHPSLAVWCGNNEIEDMHMAWVHMQKYVQWTEKFFYEILEPEIRVEDPDTPYTPGSPVGIAHNEGVYSDNVGDTHLWGVWHGLQPMQYYRKRMTRFCSEFGFESLPDAKAIRQYAKPGDYALNSPVFNLHQKCASGNDKMVYYIASRFHLPRRFWDYIYLSQVTQDTCIADATEHWRRHKGQCNGAMYWQFNDCWGVCSWSSLDYYGNYKALQYGARRFNAPLSVSVEDSKERFDVYVLNDLNARQTVTVEYELFDFVTGTLEKEKKKLLLPPVENAVAFSREMAPLRKKYDLRRTGLAVRLVQNGACLQQKTVLFDQEKRLQLPGAKLHTKVEIQKDQLCLTVTTDRFARLVHLESSRTSLPFSDNYFDLLPGQSHTVTLAADPDCTLRELAESIRVKSLSDVPFDRDPLHAAAKRIKVYLSPVNIGNAIHHGKLSKDIEL
;
A
#
# COMPACT_ATOMS: atom_id res chain seq x y z
N MET A 1 21.13 10.33 0.93
CA MET A 1 20.10 9.43 1.51
C MET A 1 19.83 9.95 2.91
N PRO A 2 18.58 10.24 3.30
CA PRO A 2 18.31 10.48 4.71
C PRO A 2 18.62 9.18 5.46
N SER A 3 19.49 9.25 6.45
CA SER A 3 19.76 8.12 7.32
C SER A 3 18.45 7.68 7.97
N LEU A 4 18.04 6.45 7.70
CA LEU A 4 17.01 5.75 8.46
C LEU A 4 17.55 5.53 9.89
N VAL A 5 17.44 6.56 10.72
CA VAL A 5 17.81 6.49 12.14
C VAL A 5 16.60 5.95 12.87
N GLY A 6 16.56 4.65 13.09
CA GLY A 6 15.47 3.98 13.78
C GLY A 6 15.67 2.47 13.85
N SER A 7 14.63 1.76 14.23
CA SER A 7 14.60 0.30 14.32
C SER A 7 15.05 -0.44 13.06
N GLU A 8 14.88 0.17 11.90
CA GLU A 8 15.32 -0.35 10.59
C GLU A 8 16.87 -0.42 10.48
N MET A 9 17.60 0.45 11.19
CA MET A 9 19.07 0.43 11.24
C MET A 9 19.63 -0.86 11.87
N CYS A 10 18.95 -1.39 12.88
CA CYS A 10 19.45 -2.56 13.60
C CYS A 10 19.41 -3.86 12.77
N ILE A 11 18.54 -3.97 11.79
CA ILE A 11 18.53 -5.12 10.86
C ILE A 11 19.56 -4.89 9.76
N ARG A 12 19.56 -3.72 9.15
CA ARG A 12 20.36 -3.39 7.96
C ARG A 12 21.86 -3.28 8.23
N ASP A 13 22.24 -2.66 9.36
CA ASP A 13 23.64 -2.28 9.62
C ASP A 13 24.35 -3.28 10.55
N SER A 14 23.68 -4.34 11.00
CA SER A 14 24.18 -5.28 12.00
C SER A 14 24.03 -6.74 11.58
N LEU A 15 24.25 -7.03 10.30
CA LEU A 15 24.35 -8.41 9.83
C LEU A 15 25.73 -8.97 10.14
N TYR A 16 25.76 -10.12 10.81
CA TYR A 16 26.97 -10.85 11.16
C TYR A 16 27.07 -12.11 10.30
N THR A 17 28.28 -12.47 9.90
CA THR A 17 28.52 -13.76 9.25
C THR A 17 28.96 -14.76 10.30
N VAL A 18 28.21 -15.84 10.43
CA VAL A 18 28.57 -17.00 11.22
C VAL A 18 29.17 -18.05 10.28
N SER A 19 30.41 -18.44 10.50
CA SER A 19 31.09 -19.45 9.69
C SER A 19 31.32 -20.72 10.52
N ALA A 20 30.88 -21.85 10.01
CA ALA A 20 31.23 -23.17 10.50
C ALA A 20 32.27 -23.82 9.60
N VAL A 21 33.41 -24.21 10.17
CA VAL A 21 34.51 -24.80 9.40
C VAL A 21 34.76 -26.22 9.91
N LEU A 22 34.61 -27.20 9.04
CA LEU A 22 34.97 -28.58 9.32
C LEU A 22 36.43 -28.80 9.00
N THR A 23 37.21 -29.21 9.98
CA THR A 23 38.65 -29.50 9.78
C THR A 23 39.02 -30.91 10.20
N ALA A 24 39.98 -31.51 9.49
CA ALA A 24 40.63 -32.72 9.90
C ALA A 24 42.15 -32.60 9.73
N LYS A 25 42.93 -32.85 10.81
CA LYS A 25 44.39 -32.71 10.80
C LYS A 25 44.86 -31.35 10.27
N GLU A 26 44.22 -30.25 10.79
CA GLU A 26 44.47 -28.85 10.39
C GLU A 26 44.10 -28.49 8.93
N LYS A 27 43.59 -29.43 8.18
CA LYS A 27 43.10 -29.17 6.82
C LYS A 27 41.60 -28.89 6.84
N GLU A 28 41.21 -27.76 6.25
CA GLU A 28 39.78 -27.44 6.03
C GLU A 28 39.19 -28.45 5.04
N LEU A 29 38.11 -29.11 5.43
CA LEU A 29 37.39 -30.09 4.63
C LEU A 29 36.14 -29.49 4.00
N ASP A 30 35.44 -28.61 4.78
CA ASP A 30 34.21 -27.98 4.35
C ASP A 30 34.00 -26.69 5.15
N ARG A 31 33.19 -25.77 4.59
CA ARG A 31 32.82 -24.51 5.20
C ARG A 31 31.37 -24.18 4.88
N ALA A 32 30.61 -23.81 5.87
CA ALA A 32 29.27 -23.23 5.71
C ALA A 32 29.22 -21.84 6.35
N GLU A 33 28.54 -20.92 5.70
CA GLU A 33 28.36 -19.57 6.19
C GLU A 33 26.89 -19.17 6.17
N LYS A 34 26.43 -18.49 7.21
CA LYS A 34 25.10 -17.90 7.31
C LYS A 34 25.20 -16.47 7.81
N ARG A 35 24.39 -15.58 7.22
CA ARG A 35 24.20 -14.23 7.76
C ARG A 35 23.09 -14.25 8.77
N VAL A 36 23.31 -13.60 9.91
CA VAL A 36 22.36 -13.49 11.01
C VAL A 36 22.29 -12.04 11.50
N GLY A 37 21.17 -11.65 12.09
CA GLY A 37 21.02 -10.35 12.73
C GLY A 37 20.71 -10.52 14.21
N LEU A 38 21.36 -9.74 15.07
CA LEU A 38 21.09 -9.73 16.51
C LEU A 38 19.97 -8.72 16.81
N ARG A 39 18.75 -9.21 16.93
CA ARG A 39 17.57 -8.38 17.22
C ARG A 39 16.57 -9.15 18.07
N THR A 40 15.66 -8.46 18.73
CA THR A 40 14.42 -9.03 19.26
C THR A 40 13.25 -8.57 18.41
N ILE A 41 12.31 -9.46 18.12
CA ILE A 41 11.03 -9.14 17.47
C ILE A 41 9.90 -9.71 18.31
N GLU A 42 8.92 -8.89 18.62
CA GLU A 42 7.78 -9.27 19.45
C GLU A 42 6.48 -8.87 18.76
N LEU A 43 5.45 -9.70 18.88
CA LEU A 43 4.08 -9.35 18.56
C LEU A 43 3.31 -9.17 19.88
N ASN A 44 3.17 -7.92 20.32
CA ASN A 44 2.46 -7.57 21.53
C ASN A 44 0.94 -7.74 21.33
N ARG A 45 0.34 -8.61 22.14
CA ARG A 45 -1.10 -8.91 22.20
C ARG A 45 -1.70 -8.61 23.57
N GLU A 46 -1.06 -7.78 24.38
CA GLU A 46 -1.59 -7.38 25.70
C GLU A 46 -2.89 -6.59 25.57
N ARG A 47 -3.74 -6.67 26.59
CA ARG A 47 -4.94 -5.83 26.67
C ARG A 47 -4.60 -4.38 26.93
N ASP A 48 -5.28 -3.49 26.26
CA ASP A 48 -5.23 -2.06 26.45
C ASP A 48 -6.65 -1.45 26.43
N PRO A 49 -6.83 -0.11 26.56
CA PRO A 49 -8.16 0.51 26.55
C PRO A 49 -8.98 0.28 25.27
N TYR A 50 -8.34 -0.15 24.18
CA TYR A 50 -8.96 -0.38 22.86
C TYR A 50 -9.23 -1.86 22.57
N GLY A 51 -8.84 -2.77 23.46
CA GLY A 51 -9.04 -4.22 23.31
C GLY A 51 -7.76 -5.03 23.46
N MET A 52 -7.52 -6.02 22.62
CA MET A 52 -6.26 -6.77 22.55
C MET A 52 -5.37 -6.15 21.47
N ASN A 53 -4.16 -5.77 21.89
CA ASN A 53 -3.20 -5.16 20.98
C ASN A 53 -2.75 -6.14 19.86
N PHE A 54 -2.31 -5.60 18.73
CA PHE A 54 -1.62 -6.33 17.67
C PHE A 54 -0.50 -5.42 17.14
N GLN A 55 0.63 -5.42 17.85
CA GLN A 55 1.72 -4.45 17.63
C GLN A 55 3.06 -5.12 17.59
N PHE A 56 3.77 -4.96 16.50
CA PHE A 56 5.16 -5.38 16.41
C PHE A 56 6.07 -4.43 17.19
N ARG A 57 7.02 -5.02 17.93
CA ARG A 57 8.12 -4.31 18.58
C ARG A 57 9.45 -4.88 18.12
N LEU A 58 10.31 -4.02 17.61
CA LEU A 58 11.67 -4.39 17.22
C LEU A 58 12.66 -3.79 18.21
N ASN A 59 13.45 -4.63 18.89
CA ASN A 59 14.35 -4.21 19.97
C ASN A 59 13.62 -3.36 21.02
N GLY A 60 12.40 -3.76 21.39
CA GLY A 60 11.53 -3.05 22.35
C GLY A 60 10.85 -1.78 21.81
N VAL A 61 11.20 -1.31 20.62
CA VAL A 61 10.59 -0.11 19.99
C VAL A 61 9.31 -0.49 19.26
N PRO A 62 8.16 0.13 19.58
CA PRO A 62 6.92 -0.13 18.87
C PRO A 62 6.98 0.40 17.43
N LEU A 63 6.55 -0.43 16.48
CA LEU A 63 6.47 -0.08 15.06
C LEU A 63 5.02 0.16 14.63
N PHE A 64 4.82 1.17 13.78
CA PHE A 64 3.66 1.17 12.88
C PHE A 64 4.07 0.47 11.58
N ILE A 65 3.42 -0.65 11.28
CA ILE A 65 3.71 -1.39 10.05
C ILE A 65 3.09 -0.67 8.85
N LYS A 66 3.94 -0.36 7.90
CA LYS A 66 3.63 0.23 6.59
C LYS A 66 3.98 -0.83 5.56
N GLY A 67 3.02 -1.63 5.17
CA GLY A 67 3.30 -2.82 4.39
C GLY A 67 2.41 -3.01 3.17
N SER A 68 2.70 -4.09 2.47
CA SER A 68 1.87 -4.59 1.38
C SER A 68 1.96 -6.11 1.28
N ASN A 69 0.95 -6.71 0.67
CA ASN A 69 0.89 -8.13 0.43
C ASN A 69 1.62 -8.49 -0.87
N LEU A 70 2.58 -9.39 -0.77
CA LEU A 70 3.35 -9.91 -1.90
C LEU A 70 2.70 -11.20 -2.41
N ILE A 71 2.27 -11.21 -3.66
CA ILE A 71 1.83 -12.40 -4.37
C ILE A 71 2.97 -12.97 -5.22
N PRO A 72 2.87 -14.20 -5.76
CA PRO A 72 3.86 -14.69 -6.71
C PRO A 72 4.16 -13.67 -7.81
N PRO A 73 5.43 -13.33 -8.07
CA PRO A 73 5.77 -12.28 -9.02
C PRO A 73 5.65 -12.70 -10.49
N ASP A 74 5.44 -13.97 -10.74
CA ASP A 74 5.17 -14.53 -12.07
C ASP A 74 4.35 -15.82 -11.92
N SER A 75 3.42 -16.08 -12.85
CA SER A 75 2.70 -17.35 -12.92
C SER A 75 3.63 -18.54 -13.23
N PHE A 76 4.82 -18.28 -13.79
CA PHE A 76 5.89 -19.25 -14.04
C PHE A 76 7.14 -18.81 -13.29
N ILE A 77 7.37 -19.37 -12.11
CA ILE A 77 8.40 -18.93 -11.16
C ILE A 77 9.82 -18.87 -11.77
N THR A 78 10.11 -19.72 -12.74
CA THR A 78 11.40 -19.77 -13.44
C THR A 78 11.67 -18.55 -14.33
N ARG A 79 10.69 -17.67 -14.56
CA ARG A 79 10.85 -16.40 -15.28
C ARG A 79 11.24 -15.23 -14.37
N PHE A 80 11.20 -15.44 -13.07
CA PHE A 80 11.54 -14.44 -12.08
C PHE A 80 13.00 -14.62 -11.65
N ASP A 81 13.86 -13.76 -12.15
CA ASP A 81 15.30 -13.77 -11.91
C ASP A 81 15.73 -12.76 -10.82
N ASP A 82 17.01 -12.80 -10.43
CA ASP A 82 17.57 -11.94 -9.40
C ASP A 82 17.46 -10.45 -9.77
N LYS A 83 17.54 -10.09 -11.05
CA LYS A 83 17.39 -8.68 -11.49
C LYS A 83 15.98 -8.17 -11.22
N LYS A 84 14.96 -8.98 -11.51
CA LYS A 84 13.56 -8.65 -11.23
C LYS A 84 13.30 -8.62 -9.72
N LEU A 85 13.93 -9.53 -8.97
CA LEU A 85 13.85 -9.55 -7.51
C LEU A 85 14.41 -8.25 -6.89
N GLU A 86 15.61 -7.84 -7.29
CA GLU A 86 16.22 -6.61 -6.79
C GLU A 86 15.36 -5.38 -7.14
N ALA A 87 14.85 -5.30 -8.38
CA ALA A 87 13.95 -4.22 -8.80
C ALA A 87 12.64 -4.18 -8.00
N LEU A 88 12.06 -5.35 -7.69
CA LEU A 88 10.86 -5.47 -6.86
C LEU A 88 11.09 -4.94 -5.45
N LEU A 89 12.22 -5.31 -4.83
CA LEU A 89 12.55 -4.87 -3.47
C LEU A 89 13.01 -3.40 -3.42
N ASP A 90 13.66 -2.90 -4.47
CA ASP A 90 13.95 -1.46 -4.61
C ASP A 90 12.64 -0.65 -4.71
N ALA A 91 11.62 -1.19 -5.39
CA ALA A 91 10.30 -0.58 -5.41
C ALA A 91 9.63 -0.57 -4.02
N ALA A 92 9.82 -1.61 -3.20
CA ALA A 92 9.33 -1.63 -1.82
C ALA A 92 10.01 -0.53 -0.97
N GLN A 93 11.33 -0.36 -1.09
CA GLN A 93 12.05 0.73 -0.43
C GLN A 93 11.62 2.12 -0.95
N PHE A 94 11.41 2.26 -2.25
CA PHE A 94 10.89 3.50 -2.84
C PHE A 94 9.55 3.91 -2.23
N ALA A 95 8.65 2.94 -1.98
CA ALA A 95 7.35 3.15 -1.36
C ALA A 95 7.40 3.35 0.17
N ASN A 96 8.60 3.39 0.79
CA ASN A 96 8.79 3.43 2.24
C ASN A 96 8.06 2.30 2.99
N LEU A 97 7.96 1.12 2.37
CA LEU A 97 7.46 -0.08 3.06
C LEU A 97 8.50 -0.56 4.08
N ASN A 98 8.04 -1.02 5.23
CA ASN A 98 8.88 -1.65 6.24
C ASN A 98 8.54 -3.13 6.46
N MET A 99 7.48 -3.64 5.83
CA MET A 99 7.10 -5.06 5.87
C MET A 99 6.47 -5.50 4.55
N LEU A 100 6.80 -6.72 4.11
CA LEU A 100 6.11 -7.44 3.05
C LEU A 100 5.51 -8.72 3.62
N ARG A 101 4.24 -9.00 3.32
CA ARG A 101 3.61 -10.27 3.65
C ARG A 101 3.70 -11.21 2.44
N VAL A 102 4.42 -12.30 2.59
CA VAL A 102 4.43 -13.41 1.62
C VAL A 102 3.13 -14.19 1.80
N TRP A 103 2.19 -13.96 0.90
CA TRP A 103 0.82 -14.46 0.99
C TRP A 103 0.74 -15.98 0.79
N GLY A 104 -0.07 -16.65 1.63
CA GLY A 104 -0.23 -18.11 1.67
C GLY A 104 -0.89 -18.75 0.45
N GLY A 105 -1.48 -17.96 -0.46
CA GLY A 105 -2.00 -18.44 -1.74
C GLY A 105 -0.94 -18.53 -2.85
N GLY A 106 0.33 -18.36 -2.51
CA GLY A 106 1.47 -18.45 -3.40
C GLY A 106 2.40 -19.61 -3.07
N TYR A 107 3.69 -19.33 -3.09
CA TYR A 107 4.76 -20.26 -2.73
C TYR A 107 5.77 -19.54 -1.84
N TYR A 108 6.57 -20.30 -1.09
CA TYR A 108 7.67 -19.74 -0.30
C TYR A 108 8.70 -19.11 -1.25
N ALA A 109 9.09 -17.89 -0.97
CA ALA A 109 10.07 -17.17 -1.79
C ALA A 109 11.45 -17.86 -1.76
N SER A 110 12.33 -17.51 -2.68
CA SER A 110 13.71 -18.02 -2.74
C SER A 110 14.55 -17.48 -1.57
N ASP A 111 15.64 -18.15 -1.22
CA ASP A 111 16.58 -17.66 -0.19
C ASP A 111 17.12 -16.26 -0.55
N ALA A 112 17.33 -15.99 -1.85
CA ALA A 112 17.74 -14.68 -2.33
C ALA A 112 16.77 -13.56 -1.96
N PHE A 113 15.47 -13.84 -1.88
CA PHE A 113 14.46 -12.87 -1.44
C PHE A 113 14.65 -12.50 0.04
N TYR A 114 14.78 -13.49 0.93
CA TYR A 114 14.97 -13.23 2.37
C TYR A 114 16.32 -12.56 2.64
N ASP A 115 17.39 -13.02 1.99
CA ASP A 115 18.71 -12.38 2.02
C ASP A 115 18.64 -10.90 1.58
N ALA A 116 17.86 -10.61 0.56
CA ALA A 116 17.70 -9.24 0.08
C ALA A 116 16.82 -8.39 1.01
N CYS A 117 15.81 -8.98 1.67
CA CYS A 117 15.04 -8.33 2.73
C CYS A 117 15.93 -8.02 3.95
N ASP A 118 16.79 -8.96 4.36
CA ASP A 118 17.75 -8.75 5.45
C ASP A 118 18.67 -7.55 5.17
N ARG A 119 19.26 -7.50 3.96
CA ARG A 119 20.14 -6.37 3.55
C ARG A 119 19.43 -5.03 3.51
N ARG A 120 18.12 -5.01 3.25
CA ARG A 120 17.32 -3.79 3.12
C ARG A 120 16.62 -3.36 4.41
N GLY A 121 16.61 -4.22 5.43
CA GLY A 121 15.85 -4.00 6.66
C GLY A 121 14.34 -4.04 6.43
N LEU A 122 13.88 -4.84 5.46
CA LEU A 122 12.46 -5.11 5.22
C LEU A 122 12.03 -6.30 6.06
N LEU A 123 11.05 -6.11 6.92
CA LEU A 123 10.44 -7.20 7.67
C LEU A 123 9.60 -8.09 6.75
N VAL A 124 9.53 -9.37 7.09
CA VAL A 124 8.73 -10.37 6.38
C VAL A 124 7.69 -10.97 7.32
N TRP A 125 6.43 -10.87 6.93
CA TRP A 125 5.34 -11.67 7.45
C TRP A 125 5.20 -12.89 6.54
N GLN A 126 5.44 -14.09 7.06
CA GLN A 126 5.42 -15.33 6.28
C GLN A 126 4.17 -16.15 6.57
N ASP A 127 3.27 -16.25 5.59
CA ASP A 127 2.19 -17.23 5.64
C ASP A 127 2.72 -18.62 5.25
N PHE A 128 2.21 -19.66 5.90
CA PHE A 128 2.30 -21.02 5.36
C PHE A 128 1.38 -21.17 4.14
N GLY A 129 1.61 -22.19 3.31
CA GLY A 129 0.96 -22.39 2.01
C GLY A 129 -0.54 -22.74 2.08
N PHE A 130 -1.31 -22.06 2.93
CA PHE A 130 -2.74 -22.29 3.13
C PHE A 130 -3.53 -21.00 2.93
N ALA A 131 -4.47 -20.99 1.96
CA ALA A 131 -5.30 -19.82 1.68
C ALA A 131 -6.67 -20.21 1.13
N CYS A 132 -7.75 -19.62 1.69
CA CYS A 132 -9.11 -19.62 1.13
C CYS A 132 -9.62 -21.00 0.66
N GLN A 133 -9.18 -22.10 1.29
CA GLN A 133 -9.56 -23.46 0.93
C GLN A 133 -9.81 -24.33 2.16
N ALA A 134 -10.58 -25.40 1.99
CA ALA A 134 -10.68 -26.47 2.97
C ALA A 134 -9.62 -27.53 2.70
N TYR A 135 -8.71 -27.72 3.65
CA TYR A 135 -7.62 -28.67 3.57
C TYR A 135 -7.95 -29.96 4.33
N PRO A 136 -7.49 -31.13 3.85
CA PRO A 136 -7.85 -32.43 4.43
C PRO A 136 -6.95 -32.79 5.64
N PHE A 137 -6.84 -31.93 6.65
CA PHE A 137 -6.04 -32.18 7.87
C PHE A 137 -6.47 -33.40 8.68
N PHE A 138 -7.62 -33.97 8.34
CA PHE A 138 -8.11 -35.23 8.92
C PHE A 138 -7.44 -36.47 8.31
N LEU A 139 -6.71 -36.34 7.20
CA LEU A 139 -5.96 -37.44 6.60
C LEU A 139 -4.55 -37.50 7.20
N PRO A 140 -4.16 -38.61 7.88
CA PRO A 140 -2.85 -38.69 8.53
C PRO A 140 -1.67 -38.46 7.59
N GLU A 141 -1.71 -39.04 6.39
CA GLU A 141 -0.64 -38.88 5.38
C GLU A 141 -0.51 -37.44 4.90
N PHE A 142 -1.62 -36.69 4.78
CA PHE A 142 -1.57 -35.26 4.44
C PHE A 142 -0.94 -34.47 5.59
N LEU A 143 -1.38 -34.76 6.83
CA LEU A 143 -0.87 -34.07 8.01
C LEU A 143 0.64 -34.27 8.19
N GLU A 144 1.13 -35.49 8.05
CA GLU A 144 2.58 -35.78 8.16
C GLU A 144 3.40 -35.13 7.02
N ASN A 145 2.85 -35.08 5.81
CA ASN A 145 3.49 -34.34 4.72
C ASN A 145 3.58 -32.85 5.00
N VAL A 146 2.51 -32.24 5.54
CA VAL A 146 2.49 -30.83 5.95
C VAL A 146 3.51 -30.56 7.06
N LYS A 147 3.61 -31.42 8.08
CA LYS A 147 4.62 -31.28 9.14
C LYS A 147 6.03 -31.30 8.56
N THR A 148 6.29 -32.21 7.62
CA THR A 148 7.59 -32.28 6.93
C THR A 148 7.92 -30.97 6.20
N GLU A 149 6.92 -30.39 5.50
CA GLU A 149 7.05 -29.09 4.85
C GLU A 149 7.33 -27.98 5.87
N VAL A 150 6.58 -27.93 6.98
CA VAL A 150 6.74 -26.94 8.05
C VAL A 150 8.19 -26.98 8.58
N HIS A 151 8.68 -28.15 8.99
CA HIS A 151 10.06 -28.28 9.50
C HIS A 151 11.08 -27.81 8.46
N ALA A 152 10.95 -28.24 7.19
CA ALA A 152 11.87 -27.85 6.14
C ALA A 152 11.89 -26.31 5.91
N GLN A 153 10.72 -25.67 5.90
CA GLN A 153 10.64 -24.22 5.68
C GLN A 153 11.09 -23.42 6.90
N VAL A 154 10.75 -23.87 8.12
CA VAL A 154 11.18 -23.18 9.34
C VAL A 154 12.70 -23.27 9.48
N GLN A 155 13.32 -24.45 9.33
CA GLN A 155 14.78 -24.62 9.33
C GLN A 155 15.47 -23.73 8.30
N ARG A 156 14.88 -23.61 7.10
CA ARG A 156 15.41 -22.76 6.03
C ARG A 156 15.39 -21.28 6.38
N LEU A 157 14.35 -20.79 7.05
CA LEU A 157 14.03 -19.37 7.16
C LEU A 157 14.26 -18.75 8.56
N CYS A 158 14.29 -19.53 9.64
CA CYS A 158 14.33 -19.01 11.01
C CYS A 158 15.56 -18.13 11.33
N HIS A 159 16.66 -18.29 10.57
CA HIS A 159 17.87 -17.51 10.78
C HIS A 159 17.83 -16.10 10.16
N HIS A 160 16.83 -15.78 9.33
CA HIS A 160 16.71 -14.47 8.69
C HIS A 160 16.21 -13.42 9.66
N PRO A 161 16.98 -12.32 9.92
CA PRO A 161 16.54 -11.26 10.82
C PRO A 161 15.34 -10.47 10.28
N SER A 162 15.05 -10.55 8.98
CA SER A 162 13.84 -9.96 8.38
C SER A 162 12.56 -10.70 8.79
N LEU A 163 12.61 -11.97 9.11
CA LEU A 163 11.42 -12.74 9.48
C LEU A 163 10.82 -12.21 10.80
N ALA A 164 9.61 -11.67 10.72
CA ALA A 164 8.93 -11.01 11.83
C ALA A 164 7.82 -11.83 12.47
N VAL A 165 7.16 -12.68 11.71
CA VAL A 165 6.03 -13.50 12.16
C VAL A 165 5.78 -14.66 11.22
N TRP A 166 5.47 -15.81 11.79
CA TRP A 166 4.88 -16.94 11.11
C TRP A 166 3.35 -16.84 11.17
N CYS A 167 2.67 -17.03 10.04
CA CYS A 167 1.22 -17.00 9.97
C CYS A 167 0.69 -18.33 9.41
N GLY A 168 -0.24 -18.96 10.13
CA GLY A 168 -0.77 -20.26 9.79
C GLY A 168 -1.47 -20.31 8.45
N ASN A 169 -2.31 -19.31 8.16
CA ASN A 169 -3.11 -19.31 6.93
C ASN A 169 -3.61 -17.92 6.54
N ASN A 170 -4.11 -17.82 5.30
CA ASN A 170 -4.90 -16.69 4.81
C ASN A 170 -6.38 -17.04 4.72
N GLU A 171 -7.24 -16.33 5.46
CA GLU A 171 -8.71 -16.29 5.32
C GLU A 171 -9.45 -17.64 5.41
N ILE A 172 -8.88 -18.67 6.04
CA ILE A 172 -9.58 -19.94 6.17
C ILE A 172 -10.74 -19.82 7.16
N GLU A 173 -10.55 -19.09 8.26
CA GLU A 173 -11.64 -18.84 9.22
C GLU A 173 -12.73 -17.96 8.60
N ASP A 174 -12.33 -16.90 7.89
CA ASP A 174 -13.24 -16.01 7.16
C ASP A 174 -14.06 -16.80 6.12
N MET A 175 -13.40 -17.69 5.38
CA MET A 175 -14.07 -18.58 4.42
C MET A 175 -15.10 -19.48 5.08
N HIS A 176 -14.76 -20.12 6.21
CA HIS A 176 -15.69 -21.00 6.94
C HIS A 176 -16.91 -20.26 7.47
N MET A 177 -16.74 -19.03 7.92
CA MET A 177 -17.82 -18.23 8.49
C MET A 177 -18.72 -17.59 7.43
N ALA A 178 -18.11 -17.08 6.34
CA ALA A 178 -18.78 -16.15 5.46
C ALA A 178 -18.97 -16.63 4.01
N TRP A 179 -18.06 -17.42 3.46
CA TRP A 179 -18.07 -17.72 2.02
C TRP A 179 -18.55 -19.13 1.68
N VAL A 180 -18.14 -20.11 2.46
CA VAL A 180 -18.45 -21.52 2.19
C VAL A 180 -18.80 -22.21 3.50
N HIS A 181 -20.03 -22.65 3.65
CA HIS A 181 -20.50 -23.38 4.83
C HIS A 181 -19.91 -24.80 4.89
N MET A 182 -18.61 -24.91 5.14
CA MET A 182 -17.87 -26.18 5.25
C MET A 182 -17.65 -26.59 6.71
N GLN A 183 -18.70 -26.54 7.53
CA GLN A 183 -18.68 -26.81 8.98
C GLN A 183 -17.99 -28.15 9.35
N LYS A 184 -18.07 -29.15 8.48
CA LYS A 184 -17.43 -30.45 8.73
C LYS A 184 -15.89 -30.40 8.81
N TYR A 185 -15.25 -29.36 8.28
CA TYR A 185 -13.80 -29.20 8.30
C TYR A 185 -13.30 -28.28 9.40
N VAL A 186 -14.18 -27.50 10.03
CA VAL A 186 -13.83 -26.49 11.04
C VAL A 186 -12.98 -27.09 12.16
N GLN A 187 -13.42 -28.20 12.75
CA GLN A 187 -12.70 -28.85 13.86
C GLN A 187 -11.25 -29.26 13.52
N TRP A 188 -11.01 -29.68 12.29
CA TRP A 188 -9.67 -30.09 11.86
C TRP A 188 -8.77 -28.88 11.55
N THR A 189 -9.36 -27.83 11.01
CA THR A 189 -8.70 -26.54 10.78
C THR A 189 -8.33 -25.89 12.11
N GLU A 190 -9.25 -25.83 13.05
CA GLU A 190 -9.02 -25.33 14.41
C GLU A 190 -7.87 -26.10 15.07
N LYS A 191 -7.98 -27.42 15.13
CA LYS A 191 -6.95 -28.28 15.72
C LYS A 191 -5.59 -28.07 15.07
N PHE A 192 -5.52 -27.93 13.73
CA PHE A 192 -4.25 -27.77 13.05
C PHE A 192 -3.60 -26.42 13.36
N PHE A 193 -4.30 -25.31 13.14
CA PHE A 193 -3.70 -23.98 13.27
C PHE A 193 -3.53 -23.50 14.71
N TYR A 194 -4.34 -23.97 15.66
CA TYR A 194 -4.29 -23.52 17.05
C TYR A 194 -3.57 -24.49 17.99
N GLU A 195 -3.49 -25.79 17.67
CA GLU A 195 -2.93 -26.78 18.60
C GLU A 195 -1.70 -27.51 18.05
N ILE A 196 -1.59 -27.70 16.71
CA ILE A 196 -0.53 -28.52 16.10
C ILE A 196 0.59 -27.66 15.52
N LEU A 197 0.26 -26.67 14.68
CA LEU A 197 1.25 -25.97 13.87
C LEU A 197 2.26 -25.19 14.70
N GLU A 198 1.84 -24.48 15.75
CA GLU A 198 2.77 -23.73 16.58
C GLU A 198 3.79 -24.62 17.28
N PRO A 199 3.43 -25.74 17.95
CA PRO A 199 4.40 -26.70 18.50
C PRO A 199 5.41 -27.22 17.47
N GLU A 200 4.97 -27.52 16.24
CA GLU A 200 5.90 -27.98 15.18
C GLU A 200 6.90 -26.87 14.78
N ILE A 201 6.44 -25.62 14.70
CA ILE A 201 7.33 -24.46 14.44
C ILE A 201 8.36 -24.31 15.58
N ARG A 202 7.92 -24.44 16.85
CA ARG A 202 8.76 -24.22 18.04
C ARG A 202 9.93 -25.21 18.17
N VAL A 203 9.88 -26.34 17.46
CA VAL A 203 11.00 -27.28 17.40
C VAL A 203 12.25 -26.64 16.78
N GLU A 204 12.05 -25.83 15.74
CA GLU A 204 13.14 -25.24 14.95
C GLU A 204 13.30 -23.71 15.22
N ASP A 205 12.21 -23.03 15.54
CA ASP A 205 12.18 -21.58 15.78
C ASP A 205 11.39 -21.25 17.06
N PRO A 206 12.08 -21.22 18.21
CA PRO A 206 11.41 -20.94 19.49
C PRO A 206 11.00 -19.48 19.68
N ASP A 207 11.59 -18.53 18.93
CA ASP A 207 11.57 -17.12 19.27
C ASP A 207 10.64 -16.28 18.36
N THR A 208 10.52 -16.62 17.07
CA THR A 208 9.71 -15.82 16.13
C THR A 208 8.22 -15.93 16.47
N PRO A 209 7.50 -14.81 16.59
CA PRO A 209 6.06 -14.82 16.85
C PRO A 209 5.27 -15.69 15.85
N TYR A 210 4.17 -16.28 16.33
CA TYR A 210 3.23 -17.04 15.51
C TYR A 210 1.82 -16.46 15.62
N THR A 211 1.08 -16.46 14.51
CA THR A 211 -0.37 -16.18 14.46
C THR A 211 -1.08 -17.32 13.70
N PRO A 212 -2.22 -17.85 14.24
CA PRO A 212 -2.91 -18.99 13.63
C PRO A 212 -3.43 -18.73 12.22
N GLY A 213 -3.77 -17.47 11.92
CA GLY A 213 -4.27 -17.04 10.62
C GLY A 213 -4.19 -15.53 10.45
N SER A 214 -4.67 -15.05 9.30
CA SER A 214 -4.90 -13.66 8.96
C SER A 214 -6.15 -13.58 8.07
N PRO A 215 -7.26 -12.90 8.46
CA PRO A 215 -7.41 -12.23 9.76
C PRO A 215 -7.51 -13.22 10.92
N VAL A 216 -7.20 -12.76 12.13
CA VAL A 216 -7.29 -13.58 13.35
C VAL A 216 -8.04 -12.82 14.45
N GLY A 217 -8.87 -13.54 15.21
CA GLY A 217 -9.57 -13.02 16.39
C GLY A 217 -8.92 -13.42 17.71
N ILE A 218 -9.78 -13.69 18.71
CA ILE A 218 -9.37 -14.16 20.04
C ILE A 218 -9.08 -15.67 20.00
N ALA A 219 -9.96 -16.42 19.32
CA ALA A 219 -9.88 -17.86 19.11
C ALA A 219 -10.49 -18.19 17.75
N HIS A 220 -10.43 -19.45 17.34
CA HIS A 220 -10.99 -19.87 16.07
C HIS A 220 -12.46 -19.44 15.93
N ASN A 221 -12.77 -18.73 14.85
CA ASN A 221 -14.07 -18.14 14.53
C ASN A 221 -14.61 -17.15 15.58
N GLU A 222 -13.82 -16.70 16.54
CA GLU A 222 -14.23 -15.73 17.55
C GLU A 222 -13.47 -14.42 17.40
N GLY A 223 -14.17 -13.34 17.08
CA GLY A 223 -13.60 -12.01 16.98
C GLY A 223 -12.86 -11.70 15.68
N VAL A 224 -12.91 -12.58 14.68
CA VAL A 224 -12.24 -12.40 13.37
C VAL A 224 -12.63 -11.10 12.65
N TYR A 225 -13.87 -10.64 12.86
CA TYR A 225 -14.34 -9.38 12.28
C TYR A 225 -14.32 -8.21 13.26
N SER A 226 -13.76 -8.41 14.46
CA SER A 226 -13.70 -7.36 15.47
C SER A 226 -12.62 -6.34 15.17
N ASP A 227 -12.94 -5.06 15.27
CA ASP A 227 -11.94 -3.99 15.20
C ASP A 227 -11.07 -3.91 16.48
N ASN A 228 -11.41 -4.66 17.54
CA ASN A 228 -10.78 -4.54 18.85
C ASN A 228 -9.74 -5.62 19.15
N VAL A 229 -9.59 -6.63 18.29
CA VAL A 229 -8.65 -7.75 18.50
C VAL A 229 -8.06 -8.21 17.18
N GLY A 230 -6.84 -8.75 17.24
CA GLY A 230 -6.17 -9.35 16.10
C GLY A 230 -5.86 -8.38 14.96
N ASP A 231 -5.74 -8.96 13.78
CA ASP A 231 -5.66 -8.24 12.52
C ASP A 231 -6.97 -8.38 11.73
N THR A 232 -7.17 -7.51 10.76
CA THR A 232 -8.46 -7.40 10.05
C THR A 232 -8.24 -7.27 8.55
N HIS A 233 -9.07 -7.97 7.75
CA HIS A 233 -9.21 -7.78 6.31
C HIS A 233 -10.43 -6.90 6.02
N LEU A 234 -10.25 -5.70 5.46
CA LEU A 234 -11.30 -4.72 5.25
C LEU A 234 -11.66 -4.57 3.77
N TRP A 235 -12.60 -5.38 3.30
CA TRP A 235 -13.05 -5.40 1.91
C TRP A 235 -14.38 -4.66 1.66
N GLY A 236 -14.94 -4.01 2.68
CA GLY A 236 -16.22 -3.30 2.59
C GLY A 236 -16.24 -2.22 1.49
N VAL A 237 -15.12 -1.54 1.23
CA VAL A 237 -15.05 -0.55 0.15
C VAL A 237 -15.09 -1.26 -1.21
N TRP A 238 -14.08 -2.10 -1.54
CA TRP A 238 -13.99 -2.67 -2.87
C TRP A 238 -15.07 -3.72 -3.17
N HIS A 239 -15.23 -4.71 -2.30
CA HIS A 239 -16.23 -5.76 -2.51
C HIS A 239 -17.63 -5.33 -2.08
N GLY A 240 -17.75 -4.60 -0.98
CA GLY A 240 -19.03 -4.14 -0.43
C GLY A 240 -19.58 -2.84 -1.03
N LEU A 241 -18.89 -2.21 -1.98
CA LEU A 241 -19.28 -0.93 -2.61
C LEU A 241 -19.54 0.21 -1.61
N GLN A 242 -18.96 0.13 -0.40
CA GLN A 242 -19.03 1.22 0.56
C GLN A 242 -18.28 2.46 0.03
N PRO A 243 -18.68 3.68 0.41
CA PRO A 243 -17.91 4.88 0.12
C PRO A 243 -16.47 4.75 0.64
N MET A 244 -15.49 5.39 -0.02
CA MET A 244 -14.07 5.34 0.40
C MET A 244 -13.89 5.77 1.86
N GLN A 245 -14.70 6.73 2.34
CA GLN A 245 -14.70 7.20 3.73
C GLN A 245 -15.12 6.13 4.75
N TYR A 246 -15.59 4.98 4.30
CA TYR A 246 -15.88 3.84 5.18
C TYR A 246 -14.65 3.41 5.98
N TYR A 247 -13.45 3.45 5.40
CA TYR A 247 -12.22 3.16 6.13
C TYR A 247 -12.01 4.07 7.35
N ARG A 248 -12.44 5.34 7.29
CA ARG A 248 -12.37 6.27 8.43
C ARG A 248 -13.35 5.94 9.58
N LYS A 249 -14.31 5.04 9.34
CA LYS A 249 -15.25 4.55 10.36
C LYS A 249 -14.78 3.25 11.03
N ARG A 250 -13.72 2.64 10.51
CA ARG A 250 -13.17 1.38 11.02
C ARG A 250 -11.82 1.65 11.67
N MET A 251 -11.75 1.38 12.97
CA MET A 251 -10.54 1.56 13.78
C MET A 251 -10.05 0.20 14.27
N THR A 252 -9.51 -0.57 13.35
CA THR A 252 -8.94 -1.90 13.62
C THR A 252 -7.63 -1.82 14.40
N ARG A 253 -7.26 -2.90 15.09
CA ARG A 253 -5.97 -2.99 15.80
C ARG A 253 -4.79 -3.08 14.81
N PHE A 254 -5.01 -3.73 13.65
CA PHE A 254 -4.08 -3.88 12.55
C PHE A 254 -4.86 -4.22 11.29
N CYS A 255 -4.67 -3.52 10.20
CA CYS A 255 -5.29 -3.83 8.93
C CYS A 255 -4.28 -4.54 8.02
N SER A 256 -4.35 -5.87 7.96
CA SER A 256 -3.43 -6.70 7.19
C SER A 256 -3.83 -6.84 5.71
N GLU A 257 -5.13 -6.61 5.40
CA GLU A 257 -5.60 -6.49 4.02
C GLU A 257 -6.70 -5.42 3.87
N PHE A 258 -6.54 -4.59 2.87
CA PHE A 258 -7.54 -3.69 2.29
C PHE A 258 -7.06 -3.31 0.90
N GLY A 259 -7.94 -3.04 -0.04
CA GLY A 259 -7.47 -2.83 -1.40
C GLY A 259 -8.46 -2.11 -2.28
N PHE A 260 -7.94 -1.66 -3.43
CA PHE A 260 -8.70 -0.97 -4.46
C PHE A 260 -8.04 -1.21 -5.82
N GLU A 261 -8.80 -1.63 -6.85
CA GLU A 261 -8.23 -1.90 -8.17
C GLU A 261 -8.01 -0.64 -9.01
N SER A 262 -7.02 -0.74 -9.89
CA SER A 262 -6.83 0.17 -11.00
C SER A 262 -6.32 -0.54 -12.26
N LEU A 263 -6.46 0.10 -13.40
CA LEU A 263 -5.84 -0.38 -14.64
C LEU A 263 -4.31 -0.29 -14.55
N PRO A 264 -3.57 -1.23 -15.17
CA PRO A 264 -2.11 -1.15 -15.27
C PRO A 264 -1.68 0.00 -16.19
N ASP A 265 -0.37 0.26 -16.28
CA ASP A 265 0.17 1.28 -17.18
C ASP A 265 -0.22 1.02 -18.65
N ALA A 266 -0.32 2.10 -19.43
CA ALA A 266 -0.64 2.01 -20.85
C ALA A 266 0.35 1.13 -21.66
N LYS A 267 1.63 1.08 -21.24
CA LYS A 267 2.63 0.20 -21.84
C LYS A 267 2.34 -1.27 -21.57
N ALA A 268 1.93 -1.58 -20.35
CA ALA A 268 1.51 -2.94 -19.96
C ALA A 268 0.30 -3.40 -20.78
N ILE A 269 -0.71 -2.54 -20.93
CA ILE A 269 -1.90 -2.86 -21.73
C ILE A 269 -1.55 -3.19 -23.18
N ARG A 270 -0.62 -2.46 -23.79
CA ARG A 270 -0.16 -2.70 -25.16
C ARG A 270 0.56 -4.04 -25.37
N GLN A 271 0.97 -4.72 -24.30
CA GLN A 271 1.56 -6.06 -24.40
C GLN A 271 0.53 -7.16 -24.69
N TYR A 272 -0.75 -6.94 -24.30
CA TYR A 272 -1.78 -7.96 -24.42
C TYR A 272 -3.06 -7.51 -25.17
N ALA A 273 -3.24 -6.21 -25.43
CA ALA A 273 -4.43 -5.66 -26.09
C ALA A 273 -4.05 -4.88 -27.36
N LYS A 274 -4.91 -4.96 -28.36
CA LYS A 274 -4.80 -4.26 -29.66
C LYS A 274 -5.76 -3.06 -29.70
N PRO A 275 -5.63 -2.11 -30.66
CA PRO A 275 -6.50 -0.95 -30.75
C PRO A 275 -8.01 -1.23 -30.72
N GLY A 276 -8.47 -2.36 -31.31
CA GLY A 276 -9.86 -2.78 -31.28
C GLY A 276 -10.35 -3.26 -29.89
N ASP A 277 -9.45 -3.52 -28.96
CA ASP A 277 -9.77 -4.03 -27.62
C ASP A 277 -9.85 -2.91 -26.57
N TYR A 278 -9.51 -1.66 -26.90
CA TYR A 278 -9.41 -0.57 -25.93
C TYR A 278 -10.78 -0.08 -25.43
N ALA A 279 -11.47 -0.98 -24.73
CA ALA A 279 -12.72 -0.72 -24.04
C ALA A 279 -12.80 -1.60 -22.79
N LEU A 280 -13.26 -1.04 -21.67
CA LEU A 280 -13.30 -1.75 -20.36
C LEU A 280 -14.18 -3.01 -20.38
N ASN A 281 -15.11 -3.11 -21.31
CA ASN A 281 -16.02 -4.25 -21.47
C ASN A 281 -15.66 -5.15 -22.67
N SER A 282 -14.50 -4.96 -23.29
CA SER A 282 -14.06 -5.85 -24.37
C SER A 282 -13.75 -7.25 -23.82
N PRO A 283 -13.82 -8.31 -24.66
CA PRO A 283 -13.47 -9.67 -24.25
C PRO A 283 -12.07 -9.78 -23.64
N VAL A 284 -11.09 -9.04 -24.19
CA VAL A 284 -9.71 -9.02 -23.68
C VAL A 284 -9.67 -8.44 -22.28
N PHE A 285 -10.29 -7.27 -22.04
CA PHE A 285 -10.28 -6.67 -20.69
C PHE A 285 -11.09 -7.49 -19.68
N ASN A 286 -12.16 -8.17 -20.10
CA ASN A 286 -12.89 -9.08 -19.22
C ASN A 286 -12.04 -10.31 -18.84
N LEU A 287 -11.22 -10.83 -19.78
CA LEU A 287 -10.29 -11.93 -19.50
C LEU A 287 -9.19 -11.49 -18.52
N HIS A 288 -8.66 -10.26 -18.67
CA HIS A 288 -7.63 -9.67 -17.85
C HIS A 288 -8.18 -8.97 -16.57
N GLN A 289 -9.44 -9.25 -16.21
CA GLN A 289 -10.06 -8.81 -14.95
C GLN A 289 -10.52 -10.04 -14.15
N LYS A 290 -9.91 -10.28 -12.99
CA LYS A 290 -10.19 -11.46 -12.16
C LYS A 290 -11.14 -11.18 -10.99
N CYS A 291 -11.42 -9.93 -10.69
CA CYS A 291 -12.45 -9.55 -9.74
C CYS A 291 -13.83 -9.51 -10.41
N ALA A 292 -14.79 -10.17 -9.82
CA ALA A 292 -16.18 -10.10 -10.29
C ALA A 292 -16.67 -8.64 -10.36
N SER A 293 -17.11 -8.21 -11.57
CA SER A 293 -17.53 -6.83 -11.86
C SER A 293 -16.45 -5.76 -11.61
N GLY A 294 -15.15 -6.10 -11.57
CA GLY A 294 -14.06 -5.18 -11.21
C GLY A 294 -14.00 -3.96 -12.13
N ASN A 295 -14.14 -4.14 -13.45
CA ASN A 295 -14.16 -3.03 -14.41
C ASN A 295 -15.34 -2.07 -14.16
N ASP A 296 -16.51 -2.61 -13.84
CA ASP A 296 -17.69 -1.80 -13.51
C ASP A 296 -17.53 -1.07 -12.16
N LYS A 297 -16.94 -1.73 -11.15
CA LYS A 297 -16.63 -1.10 -9.85
C LYS A 297 -15.68 0.08 -10.00
N MET A 298 -14.63 -0.04 -10.83
CA MET A 298 -13.74 1.09 -11.13
C MET A 298 -14.52 2.28 -11.72
N VAL A 299 -15.40 2.05 -12.70
CA VAL A 299 -16.24 3.10 -13.29
C VAL A 299 -17.17 3.73 -12.24
N TYR A 300 -17.75 2.91 -11.36
CA TYR A 300 -18.59 3.40 -10.24
C TYR A 300 -17.82 4.39 -9.35
N TYR A 301 -16.62 4.05 -8.93
CA TYR A 301 -15.81 4.89 -8.04
C TYR A 301 -15.23 6.11 -8.76
N ILE A 302 -14.80 5.99 -10.01
CA ILE A 302 -14.42 7.14 -10.83
C ILE A 302 -15.59 8.12 -10.95
N ALA A 303 -16.80 7.64 -11.29
CA ALA A 303 -18.00 8.46 -11.38
C ALA A 303 -18.47 9.05 -10.05
N SER A 304 -18.09 8.45 -8.91
CA SER A 304 -18.38 9.03 -7.61
C SER A 304 -17.58 10.31 -7.37
N ARG A 305 -16.38 10.41 -7.90
CA ARG A 305 -15.38 11.44 -7.64
C ARG A 305 -15.21 12.44 -8.79
N PHE A 306 -15.12 11.92 -10.03
CA PHE A 306 -14.89 12.68 -11.25
C PHE A 306 -16.12 12.64 -12.18
N HIS A 307 -16.14 13.49 -13.20
CA HIS A 307 -16.91 13.18 -14.41
C HIS A 307 -16.25 12.01 -15.13
N LEU A 308 -17.02 11.24 -15.94
CA LEU A 308 -16.44 10.13 -16.69
C LEU A 308 -15.57 10.66 -17.85
N PRO A 309 -14.42 10.07 -18.12
CA PRO A 309 -13.59 10.50 -19.25
C PRO A 309 -14.17 9.98 -20.57
N ARG A 310 -13.87 10.71 -21.66
CA ARG A 310 -14.30 10.35 -23.01
C ARG A 310 -13.37 9.35 -23.68
N ARG A 311 -12.08 9.32 -23.31
CA ARG A 311 -11.04 8.48 -23.91
C ARG A 311 -10.70 7.31 -23.00
N PHE A 312 -10.47 6.13 -23.58
CA PHE A 312 -10.05 4.94 -22.85
C PHE A 312 -8.80 5.17 -21.98
N TRP A 313 -7.77 5.82 -22.53
CA TRP A 313 -6.50 6.07 -21.84
C TRP A 313 -6.63 6.95 -20.59
N ASP A 314 -7.67 7.76 -20.52
CA ASP A 314 -7.93 8.58 -19.33
C ASP A 314 -8.56 7.77 -18.19
N TYR A 315 -9.19 6.60 -18.47
CA TYR A 315 -9.60 5.67 -17.43
C TYR A 315 -8.41 5.08 -16.69
N ILE A 316 -7.26 4.85 -17.35
CA ILE A 316 -6.03 4.39 -16.69
C ILE A 316 -5.61 5.41 -15.64
N TYR A 317 -5.43 6.66 -16.05
CA TYR A 317 -5.04 7.75 -15.16
C TYR A 317 -6.03 7.93 -14.00
N LEU A 318 -7.35 8.00 -14.27
CA LEU A 318 -8.36 8.23 -13.25
C LEU A 318 -8.54 7.02 -12.31
N SER A 319 -8.42 5.79 -12.80
CA SER A 319 -8.47 4.60 -11.93
C SER A 319 -7.29 4.57 -10.99
N GLN A 320 -6.09 4.85 -11.46
CA GLN A 320 -4.86 4.85 -10.65
C GLN A 320 -4.89 5.94 -9.58
N VAL A 321 -5.30 7.17 -9.91
CA VAL A 321 -5.40 8.24 -8.89
C VAL A 321 -6.56 8.02 -7.91
N THR A 322 -7.60 7.29 -8.33
CA THR A 322 -8.70 6.89 -7.44
C THR A 322 -8.22 5.83 -6.45
N GLN A 323 -7.47 4.83 -6.92
CA GLN A 323 -6.81 3.82 -6.09
C GLN A 323 -5.89 4.47 -5.06
N ASP A 324 -4.96 5.32 -5.51
CA ASP A 324 -4.01 6.02 -4.64
C ASP A 324 -4.73 6.80 -3.53
N THR A 325 -5.73 7.61 -3.90
CA THR A 325 -6.47 8.41 -2.92
C THR A 325 -7.19 7.54 -1.89
N CYS A 326 -7.79 6.43 -2.32
CA CYS A 326 -8.50 5.52 -1.43
C CYS A 326 -7.56 4.87 -0.41
N ILE A 327 -6.43 4.34 -0.87
CA ILE A 327 -5.44 3.67 -0.02
C ILE A 327 -4.71 4.66 0.88
N ALA A 328 -4.36 5.84 0.36
CA ALA A 328 -3.73 6.91 1.15
C ALA A 328 -4.63 7.40 2.29
N ASP A 329 -5.92 7.61 2.02
CA ASP A 329 -6.89 8.07 3.02
C ASP A 329 -7.02 7.07 4.18
N ALA A 330 -7.12 5.79 3.88
CA ALA A 330 -7.18 4.70 4.86
C ALA A 330 -5.88 4.61 5.68
N THR A 331 -4.73 4.49 5.01
CA THR A 331 -3.43 4.34 5.68
C THR A 331 -3.12 5.52 6.60
N GLU A 332 -3.34 6.74 6.12
CA GLU A 332 -3.11 7.95 6.91
C GLU A 332 -4.07 8.04 8.10
N HIS A 333 -5.34 7.62 7.94
CA HIS A 333 -6.28 7.58 9.05
C HIS A 333 -5.76 6.70 10.18
N TRP A 334 -5.36 5.46 9.90
CA TRP A 334 -4.82 4.55 10.92
C TRP A 334 -3.49 5.02 11.49
N ARG A 335 -2.60 5.60 10.67
CA ARG A 335 -1.34 6.19 11.15
C ARG A 335 -1.53 7.36 12.10
N ARG A 336 -2.56 8.21 11.89
CA ARG A 336 -2.91 9.28 12.85
C ARG A 336 -3.26 8.73 14.22
N HIS A 337 -3.87 7.53 14.26
CA HIS A 337 -4.30 6.84 15.47
C HIS A 337 -3.35 5.72 15.90
N LYS A 338 -2.04 5.92 15.65
CA LYS A 338 -1.00 5.00 16.11
C LYS A 338 -1.14 4.69 17.62
N GLY A 339 -0.99 3.42 17.98
CA GLY A 339 -1.27 2.88 19.32
C GLY A 339 -2.65 2.23 19.41
N GLN A 340 -3.69 2.82 18.83
CA GLN A 340 -4.97 2.16 18.63
C GLN A 340 -4.91 1.23 17.42
N CYS A 341 -4.43 1.70 16.27
CA CYS A 341 -4.07 0.88 15.12
C CYS A 341 -2.55 0.87 14.94
N ASN A 342 -1.95 -0.29 14.67
CA ASN A 342 -0.49 -0.45 14.64
C ASN A 342 0.06 -0.93 13.29
N GLY A 343 -0.77 -1.00 12.25
CA GLY A 343 -0.30 -1.33 10.93
C GLY A 343 -1.37 -1.27 9.86
N ALA A 344 -0.90 -1.03 8.64
CA ALA A 344 -1.71 -1.05 7.43
C ALA A 344 -0.91 -1.69 6.29
N MET A 345 -1.43 -2.79 5.73
CA MET A 345 -0.80 -3.53 4.64
C MET A 345 -1.81 -3.65 3.50
N TYR A 346 -1.61 -2.88 2.43
CA TYR A 346 -2.56 -2.91 1.33
C TYR A 346 -2.42 -4.18 0.47
N TRP A 347 -3.50 -4.70 0.01
CA TRP A 347 -3.61 -5.68 -1.05
C TRP A 347 -3.68 -4.95 -2.40
N GLN A 348 -2.66 -5.05 -3.33
CA GLN A 348 -1.47 -5.86 -3.21
C GLN A 348 -0.25 -5.10 -3.78
N PHE A 349 0.95 -5.67 -3.62
CA PHE A 349 2.17 -4.99 -4.05
C PHE A 349 2.41 -5.13 -5.56
N ASN A 350 2.36 -6.35 -6.08
CA ASN A 350 2.74 -6.73 -7.44
C ASN A 350 1.69 -7.61 -8.12
N ASP A 351 1.89 -7.92 -9.38
CA ASP A 351 1.09 -8.84 -10.19
C ASP A 351 1.91 -10.06 -10.65
N CYS A 352 1.22 -11.19 -10.96
CA CYS A 352 1.84 -12.40 -11.50
C CYS A 352 1.65 -12.56 -13.02
N TRP A 353 0.89 -11.69 -13.65
CA TRP A 353 0.68 -11.59 -15.11
C TRP A 353 0.05 -10.24 -15.46
N GLY A 354 -0.02 -9.91 -16.78
CA GLY A 354 -0.61 -8.64 -17.23
C GLY A 354 -2.11 -8.57 -16.96
N VAL A 355 -2.54 -7.86 -15.92
CA VAL A 355 -3.91 -7.87 -15.40
C VAL A 355 -4.32 -6.50 -14.87
N CYS A 356 -5.63 -6.24 -14.79
CA CYS A 356 -6.19 -5.20 -13.95
C CYS A 356 -6.29 -5.71 -12.51
N SER A 357 -5.78 -4.96 -11.54
CA SER A 357 -5.65 -5.45 -10.17
C SER A 357 -5.52 -4.35 -9.12
N TRP A 358 -5.38 -4.78 -7.86
CA TRP A 358 -5.14 -3.94 -6.69
C TRP A 358 -3.67 -3.53 -6.52
N SER A 359 -2.76 -4.02 -7.40
CA SER A 359 -1.32 -3.82 -7.25
C SER A 359 -0.89 -2.35 -7.31
N SER A 360 0.22 -2.00 -6.65
CA SER A 360 0.90 -0.73 -6.84
C SER A 360 1.94 -0.77 -7.97
N LEU A 361 2.42 -1.97 -8.30
CA LEU A 361 3.27 -2.27 -9.47
C LEU A 361 2.51 -3.16 -10.43
N ASP A 362 2.47 -2.83 -11.71
CA ASP A 362 1.95 -3.79 -12.67
C ASP A 362 2.97 -4.93 -12.96
N TYR A 363 2.52 -5.97 -13.64
CA TYR A 363 3.36 -7.15 -13.93
C TYR A 363 4.69 -6.83 -14.62
N TYR A 364 4.76 -5.75 -15.39
CA TYR A 364 5.96 -5.34 -16.11
C TYR A 364 6.85 -4.38 -15.29
N GLY A 365 6.51 -4.17 -14.02
CA GLY A 365 7.27 -3.34 -13.09
C GLY A 365 7.01 -1.84 -13.23
N ASN A 366 6.01 -1.40 -14.01
CA ASN A 366 5.66 0.00 -14.06
C ASN A 366 4.98 0.45 -12.76
N TYR A 367 5.38 1.62 -12.27
CA TYR A 367 4.81 2.23 -11.07
C TYR A 367 3.46 2.86 -11.39
N LYS A 368 2.39 2.39 -10.72
CA LYS A 368 1.08 3.04 -10.75
C LYS A 368 1.06 4.24 -9.79
N ALA A 369 0.00 5.07 -9.85
CA ALA A 369 -0.12 6.23 -8.96
C ALA A 369 0.02 5.86 -7.48
N LEU A 370 -0.52 4.70 -7.07
CA LEU A 370 -0.42 4.18 -5.70
C LEU A 370 1.03 4.00 -5.24
N GLN A 371 1.95 3.63 -6.12
CA GLN A 371 3.36 3.46 -5.76
C GLN A 371 4.02 4.78 -5.34
N TYR A 372 3.70 5.87 -6.05
CA TYR A 372 4.15 7.22 -5.69
C TYR A 372 3.40 7.77 -4.46
N GLY A 373 2.10 7.46 -4.34
CA GLY A 373 1.33 7.77 -3.14
C GLY A 373 1.88 7.08 -1.91
N ALA A 374 2.21 5.78 -2.02
CA ALA A 374 2.79 4.99 -0.95
C ALA A 374 4.10 5.59 -0.42
N ARG A 375 4.98 6.05 -1.31
CA ARG A 375 6.17 6.79 -0.92
C ARG A 375 5.86 7.97 -0.01
N ARG A 376 4.76 8.69 -0.28
CA ARG A 376 4.35 9.88 0.48
C ARG A 376 3.66 9.52 1.80
N PHE A 377 2.62 8.68 1.75
CA PHE A 377 1.85 8.36 2.97
C PHE A 377 2.56 7.37 3.91
N ASN A 378 3.61 6.66 3.46
CA ASN A 378 4.48 5.82 4.29
C ASN A 378 5.78 6.51 4.73
N ALA A 379 6.05 7.75 4.31
CA ALA A 379 7.26 8.44 4.71
C ALA A 379 7.42 8.45 6.25
N PRO A 380 8.62 8.13 6.79
CA PRO A 380 8.82 8.00 8.24
C PRO A 380 8.49 9.27 9.02
N LEU A 381 8.67 10.42 8.39
CA LEU A 381 8.26 11.73 8.89
C LEU A 381 7.41 12.39 7.82
N SER A 382 6.13 12.65 8.13
CA SER A 382 5.16 13.09 7.14
C SER A 382 4.07 13.98 7.73
N VAL A 383 3.31 14.67 6.87
CA VAL A 383 2.09 15.39 7.26
C VAL A 383 0.85 14.66 6.77
N SER A 384 -0.18 14.69 7.59
CA SER A 384 -1.51 14.17 7.26
C SER A 384 -2.57 15.19 7.66
N VAL A 385 -3.68 15.20 6.95
CA VAL A 385 -4.81 16.07 7.27
C VAL A 385 -6.04 15.20 7.47
N GLU A 386 -6.68 15.37 8.61
CA GLU A 386 -8.00 14.83 8.88
C GLU A 386 -9.03 15.91 8.65
N ASP A 387 -9.88 15.74 7.66
CA ASP A 387 -10.90 16.72 7.29
C ASP A 387 -12.30 16.17 7.53
N SER A 388 -13.18 17.02 8.01
CA SER A 388 -14.61 16.78 8.18
C SER A 388 -15.42 17.97 7.68
N LYS A 389 -16.74 17.88 7.81
CA LYS A 389 -17.62 19.03 7.52
C LYS A 389 -17.44 20.17 8.52
N GLU A 390 -17.03 19.87 9.74
CA GLU A 390 -16.95 20.78 10.87
C GLU A 390 -15.58 21.41 11.01
N ARG A 391 -14.51 20.64 10.80
CA ARG A 391 -13.13 21.06 11.04
C ARG A 391 -12.13 20.29 10.19
N PHE A 392 -10.89 20.78 10.12
CA PHE A 392 -9.74 20.00 9.73
C PHE A 392 -8.63 20.09 10.76
N ASP A 393 -7.90 18.98 10.92
CA ASP A 393 -6.75 18.87 11.79
C ASP A 393 -5.51 18.47 10.97
N VAL A 394 -4.42 19.20 11.16
CA VAL A 394 -3.13 18.92 10.51
C VAL A 394 -2.23 18.18 11.49
N TYR A 395 -1.88 16.97 11.15
CA TYR A 395 -0.99 16.11 11.94
C TYR A 395 0.41 16.08 11.36
N VAL A 396 1.41 15.95 12.24
CA VAL A 396 2.73 15.43 11.88
C VAL A 396 2.82 14.01 12.38
N LEU A 397 3.13 13.09 11.48
CA LEU A 397 3.31 11.66 11.76
C LEU A 397 4.81 11.39 11.87
N ASN A 398 5.26 10.87 13.01
CA ASN A 398 6.65 10.56 13.28
C ASN A 398 6.81 9.09 13.68
N ASP A 399 7.49 8.30 12.84
CA ASP A 399 7.85 6.91 13.12
C ASP A 399 9.33 6.75 13.50
N LEU A 400 10.11 7.84 13.47
CA LEU A 400 11.52 7.82 13.78
C LEU A 400 11.75 7.68 15.30
N ASN A 401 12.64 6.80 15.70
CA ASN A 401 13.05 6.61 17.10
C ASN A 401 14.05 7.69 17.54
N ALA A 402 13.77 8.95 17.17
CA ALA A 402 14.57 10.10 17.55
C ALA A 402 13.69 11.35 17.62
N ARG A 403 14.08 12.30 18.49
CA ARG A 403 13.40 13.60 18.53
C ARG A 403 13.54 14.34 17.21
N GLN A 404 12.44 14.92 16.71
CA GLN A 404 12.41 15.65 15.45
C GLN A 404 12.02 17.09 15.68
N THR A 405 12.79 18.04 15.12
CA THR A 405 12.40 19.45 15.06
C THR A 405 11.97 19.75 13.63
N VAL A 406 10.71 20.16 13.47
CA VAL A 406 10.12 20.45 12.16
C VAL A 406 9.36 21.76 12.17
N THR A 407 9.15 22.35 11.00
CA THR A 407 8.20 23.43 10.78
C THR A 407 7.09 22.92 9.89
N VAL A 408 5.85 23.10 10.33
CA VAL A 408 4.65 22.83 9.52
C VAL A 408 4.14 24.18 9.03
N GLU A 409 3.94 24.26 7.72
CA GLU A 409 3.30 25.42 7.10
C GLU A 409 1.97 24.99 6.53
N TYR A 410 0.88 25.68 6.82
CA TYR A 410 -0.34 25.54 6.04
C TYR A 410 -0.61 26.80 5.23
N GLU A 411 -1.22 26.61 4.07
CA GLU A 411 -1.57 27.66 3.13
C GLU A 411 -2.97 27.36 2.55
N LEU A 412 -3.94 28.23 2.85
CA LEU A 412 -5.17 28.26 2.06
C LEU A 412 -4.92 29.05 0.79
N PHE A 413 -5.29 28.48 -0.35
CA PHE A 413 -5.04 29.09 -1.65
C PHE A 413 -6.28 29.02 -2.57
N ASP A 414 -6.47 30.06 -3.35
CA ASP A 414 -7.41 30.06 -4.47
C ASP A 414 -6.74 29.40 -5.68
N PHE A 415 -7.49 28.59 -6.43
CA PHE A 415 -6.95 27.82 -7.56
C PHE A 415 -6.37 28.67 -8.69
N VAL A 416 -6.69 29.97 -8.74
CA VAL A 416 -6.23 30.89 -9.79
C VAL A 416 -5.28 31.94 -9.23
N THR A 417 -5.65 32.58 -8.14
CA THR A 417 -4.92 33.77 -7.61
C THR A 417 -3.84 33.40 -6.59
N GLY A 418 -3.79 32.17 -6.10
CA GLY A 418 -2.79 31.70 -5.15
C GLY A 418 -3.13 31.95 -3.70
N THR A 419 -2.16 32.31 -2.89
CA THR A 419 -2.25 32.38 -1.41
C THR A 419 -3.37 33.28 -0.93
N LEU A 420 -4.27 32.74 -0.09
CA LEU A 420 -5.31 33.47 0.65
C LEU A 420 -4.93 33.70 2.10
N GLU A 421 -4.46 32.64 2.77
CA GLU A 421 -3.95 32.66 4.16
C GLU A 421 -2.76 31.72 4.27
N LYS A 422 -1.79 32.10 5.11
CA LYS A 422 -0.62 31.27 5.39
C LYS A 422 -0.22 31.39 6.85
N GLU A 423 0.08 30.27 7.49
CA GLU A 423 0.59 30.22 8.85
C GLU A 423 1.65 29.13 8.97
N LYS A 424 2.60 29.30 9.89
CA LYS A 424 3.64 28.32 10.18
C LYS A 424 3.81 28.09 11.66
N LYS A 425 4.11 26.87 12.05
CA LYS A 425 4.36 26.46 13.44
C LYS A 425 5.57 25.55 13.52
N LYS A 426 6.49 25.86 14.42
CA LYS A 426 7.62 24.99 14.75
C LYS A 426 7.20 24.01 15.84
N LEU A 427 7.54 22.73 15.65
CA LEU A 427 7.22 21.65 16.58
C LEU A 427 8.48 20.88 16.93
N LEU A 428 8.55 20.42 18.19
CA LEU A 428 9.49 19.42 18.67
C LEU A 428 8.68 18.14 18.95
N LEU A 429 8.98 17.09 18.21
CA LEU A 429 8.29 15.80 18.30
C LEU A 429 9.15 14.83 19.13
N PRO A 430 8.57 14.13 20.11
CA PRO A 430 9.20 12.97 20.74
C PRO A 430 9.43 11.83 19.73
N PRO A 431 10.31 10.86 20.08
CA PRO A 431 10.48 9.65 19.29
C PRO A 431 9.15 8.90 19.11
N VAL A 432 8.87 8.44 17.90
CA VAL A 432 7.72 7.55 17.55
C VAL A 432 6.34 8.16 17.89
N GLU A 433 6.23 9.47 18.12
CA GLU A 433 4.97 10.13 18.48
C GLU A 433 4.47 11.08 17.41
N ASN A 434 3.15 11.08 17.19
CA ASN A 434 2.45 12.01 16.33
C ASN A 434 2.06 13.29 17.10
N ALA A 435 1.89 14.41 16.39
CA ALA A 435 1.40 15.66 16.99
C ALA A 435 0.42 16.39 16.08
N VAL A 436 -0.55 17.10 16.68
CA VAL A 436 -1.41 18.04 15.96
C VAL A 436 -0.70 19.39 15.85
N ALA A 437 -0.45 19.81 14.62
CA ALA A 437 0.13 21.12 14.31
C ALA A 437 -0.92 22.24 14.35
N PHE A 438 -2.03 22.04 13.64
CA PHE A 438 -3.11 23.00 13.50
C PHE A 438 -4.46 22.31 13.59
N SER A 439 -5.45 23.07 14.11
CA SER A 439 -6.88 22.73 14.09
C SER A 439 -7.64 23.97 13.64
N ARG A 440 -8.57 23.80 12.71
CA ARG A 440 -9.36 24.91 12.16
C ARG A 440 -10.81 24.51 11.94
N GLU A 441 -11.72 25.35 12.38
CA GLU A 441 -13.15 25.21 12.11
C GLU A 441 -13.48 25.58 10.66
N MET A 442 -14.35 24.82 10.01
CA MET A 442 -14.75 25.05 8.63
C MET A 442 -15.79 26.17 8.45
N ALA A 443 -16.59 26.45 9.48
CA ALA A 443 -17.67 27.44 9.38
C ALA A 443 -17.17 28.88 9.08
N PRO A 444 -16.11 29.39 9.73
CA PRO A 444 -15.52 30.69 9.37
C PRO A 444 -14.97 30.73 7.94
N LEU A 445 -14.33 29.59 7.49
CA LEU A 445 -13.75 29.50 6.15
C LEU A 445 -14.83 29.55 5.07
N ARG A 446 -15.97 28.84 5.27
CA ARG A 446 -17.11 28.86 4.35
C ARG A 446 -17.77 30.24 4.24
N LYS A 447 -17.73 31.05 5.31
CA LYS A 447 -18.23 32.42 5.27
C LYS A 447 -17.31 33.36 4.51
N LYS A 448 -16.00 33.10 4.53
CA LYS A 448 -14.97 33.97 3.97
C LYS A 448 -14.59 33.63 2.54
N TYR A 449 -14.61 32.34 2.18
CA TYR A 449 -14.12 31.86 0.90
C TYR A 449 -15.11 30.93 0.18
N ASP A 450 -15.09 30.92 -1.17
CA ASP A 450 -15.77 29.90 -1.97
C ASP A 450 -14.91 28.63 -1.99
N LEU A 451 -15.27 27.64 -1.18
CA LEU A 451 -14.53 26.39 -1.03
C LEU A 451 -14.53 25.54 -2.31
N ARG A 452 -15.36 25.86 -3.33
CA ARG A 452 -15.32 25.18 -4.64
C ARG A 452 -14.10 25.59 -5.47
N ARG A 453 -13.42 26.67 -5.11
CA ARG A 453 -12.20 27.15 -5.77
C ARG A 453 -11.03 27.35 -4.80
N THR A 454 -11.15 26.85 -3.59
CA THR A 454 -10.15 26.97 -2.53
C THR A 454 -9.61 25.61 -2.14
N GLY A 455 -8.30 25.50 -1.97
CA GLY A 455 -7.61 24.31 -1.46
C GLY A 455 -6.77 24.66 -0.23
N LEU A 456 -6.35 23.60 0.45
CA LEU A 456 -5.40 23.65 1.56
C LEU A 456 -4.12 22.93 1.13
N ALA A 457 -2.97 23.61 1.21
CA ALA A 457 -1.66 23.01 1.10
C ALA A 457 -0.97 22.98 2.47
N VAL A 458 -0.41 21.84 2.83
CA VAL A 458 0.38 21.65 4.04
C VAL A 458 1.78 21.21 3.66
N ARG A 459 2.80 21.90 4.16
CA ARG A 459 4.21 21.58 3.92
C ARG A 459 4.89 21.22 5.24
N LEU A 460 5.65 20.15 5.19
CA LEU A 460 6.58 19.74 6.25
C LEU A 460 7.97 20.20 5.87
N VAL A 461 8.57 21.05 6.68
CA VAL A 461 9.90 21.61 6.44
C VAL A 461 10.84 21.22 7.57
N GLN A 462 12.01 20.69 7.23
CA GLN A 462 13.07 20.38 8.17
C GLN A 462 14.41 20.88 7.62
N ASN A 463 15.20 21.58 8.44
CA ASN A 463 16.49 22.14 8.07
C ASN A 463 16.45 23.00 6.78
N GLY A 464 15.33 23.71 6.58
CA GLY A 464 15.13 24.55 5.40
C GLY A 464 14.64 23.82 4.13
N ALA A 465 14.64 22.50 4.12
CA ALA A 465 14.14 21.69 3.00
C ALA A 465 12.67 21.29 3.20
N CYS A 466 11.86 21.40 2.16
CA CYS A 466 10.50 20.88 2.15
C CYS A 466 10.56 19.35 1.94
N LEU A 467 10.24 18.58 2.97
CA LEU A 467 10.22 17.13 2.92
C LEU A 467 8.98 16.58 2.21
N GLN A 468 7.84 17.25 2.40
CA GLN A 468 6.56 16.85 1.82
C GLN A 468 5.64 18.05 1.65
N GLN A 469 4.86 18.05 0.57
CA GLN A 469 3.68 18.89 0.39
C GLN A 469 2.47 17.99 0.22
N LYS A 470 1.39 18.28 0.96
CA LYS A 470 0.09 17.62 0.83
C LYS A 470 -0.97 18.65 0.50
N THR A 471 -1.81 18.35 -0.49
CA THR A 471 -2.94 19.18 -0.88
C THR A 471 -4.26 18.51 -0.51
N VAL A 472 -5.17 19.24 0.10
CA VAL A 472 -6.52 18.81 0.45
C VAL A 472 -7.54 19.72 -0.24
N LEU A 473 -8.54 19.13 -0.86
CA LEU A 473 -9.66 19.80 -1.50
C LEU A 473 -10.92 19.57 -0.65
N PHE A 474 -11.76 20.56 -0.52
CA PHE A 474 -12.89 20.53 0.41
C PHE A 474 -14.18 19.92 -0.19
N ASP A 475 -14.12 19.38 -1.40
CA ASP A 475 -15.18 18.58 -2.03
C ASP A 475 -14.57 17.65 -3.10
N GLN A 476 -15.41 16.81 -3.71
CA GLN A 476 -15.02 15.94 -4.83
C GLN A 476 -14.66 16.77 -6.06
N GLU A 477 -13.65 16.37 -6.82
CA GLU A 477 -13.11 17.13 -7.96
C GLU A 477 -14.18 17.56 -8.97
N LYS A 478 -15.21 16.73 -9.21
CA LYS A 478 -16.31 17.05 -10.16
C LYS A 478 -17.20 18.22 -9.71
N ARG A 479 -17.16 18.59 -8.44
CA ARG A 479 -17.95 19.71 -7.88
C ARG A 479 -17.12 20.99 -7.73
N LEU A 480 -15.81 20.87 -7.88
CA LEU A 480 -14.89 22.00 -7.75
C LEU A 480 -14.77 22.76 -9.07
N GLN A 481 -14.43 24.03 -8.97
CA GLN A 481 -14.13 24.92 -10.09
C GLN A 481 -12.64 24.88 -10.42
N LEU A 482 -12.13 23.66 -10.73
CA LEU A 482 -10.72 23.48 -11.10
C LEU A 482 -10.43 24.23 -12.40
N PRO A 483 -9.39 25.09 -12.44
CA PRO A 483 -9.03 25.85 -13.64
C PRO A 483 -8.33 24.95 -14.67
N GLY A 484 -8.36 25.36 -15.93
CA GLY A 484 -7.40 24.87 -16.91
C GLY A 484 -6.01 25.43 -16.59
N ALA A 485 -5.10 24.59 -16.15
CA ALA A 485 -3.70 24.96 -15.83
C ALA A 485 -2.82 24.79 -17.07
N LYS A 486 -1.92 25.76 -17.31
CA LYS A 486 -0.86 25.62 -18.33
C LYS A 486 0.40 25.11 -17.65
N LEU A 487 0.89 23.96 -18.10
CA LEU A 487 2.12 23.36 -17.62
C LEU A 487 3.28 23.75 -18.55
N HIS A 488 4.33 24.29 -17.96
CA HIS A 488 5.58 24.58 -18.65
C HIS A 488 6.66 23.62 -18.14
N THR A 489 7.34 22.94 -19.05
CA THR A 489 8.35 21.94 -18.72
C THR A 489 9.70 22.37 -19.25
N LYS A 490 10.69 22.42 -18.36
CA LYS A 490 12.10 22.58 -18.71
C LYS A 490 12.81 21.26 -18.45
N VAL A 491 13.50 20.74 -19.45
CA VAL A 491 14.27 19.49 -19.34
C VAL A 491 15.76 19.84 -19.46
N GLU A 492 16.56 19.37 -18.51
CA GLU A 492 18.00 19.52 -18.47
C GLU A 492 18.67 18.16 -18.31
N ILE A 493 19.75 17.94 -19.06
CA ILE A 493 20.57 16.74 -18.92
C ILE A 493 21.64 17.04 -17.88
N GLN A 494 21.68 16.26 -16.79
CA GLN A 494 22.68 16.39 -15.73
C GLN A 494 23.36 15.05 -15.49
N LYS A 495 24.62 14.93 -15.90
CA LYS A 495 25.38 13.68 -15.86
C LYS A 495 24.65 12.56 -16.61
N ASP A 496 24.18 11.57 -15.88
CA ASP A 496 23.51 10.34 -16.33
C ASP A 496 21.99 10.33 -16.11
N GLN A 497 21.38 11.51 -15.90
CA GLN A 497 19.93 11.62 -15.65
C GLN A 497 19.35 12.87 -16.30
N LEU A 498 18.01 12.84 -16.47
CA LEU A 498 17.23 14.01 -16.81
C LEU A 498 16.70 14.69 -15.56
N CYS A 499 16.76 16.02 -15.52
CA CYS A 499 16.08 16.85 -14.55
C CYS A 499 14.94 17.59 -15.24
N LEU A 500 13.70 17.30 -14.84
CA LEU A 500 12.50 17.94 -15.36
C LEU A 500 11.96 18.91 -14.34
N THR A 501 11.89 20.18 -14.70
CA THR A 501 11.19 21.19 -13.89
C THR A 501 9.85 21.51 -14.53
N VAL A 502 8.77 21.21 -13.83
CA VAL A 502 7.39 21.52 -14.24
C VAL A 502 6.92 22.73 -13.45
N THR A 503 6.43 23.74 -14.16
CA THR A 503 5.88 24.99 -13.59
C THR A 503 4.44 25.17 -14.06
N THR A 504 3.57 25.77 -13.25
CA THR A 504 2.17 26.04 -13.60
C THR A 504 1.80 27.52 -13.39
N ASP A 505 0.86 28.03 -14.18
CA ASP A 505 0.26 29.36 -14.00
C ASP A 505 -0.87 29.37 -12.95
N ARG A 506 -1.55 28.24 -12.78
CA ARG A 506 -2.71 28.04 -11.90
C ARG A 506 -2.57 26.72 -11.18
N PHE A 507 -3.48 26.43 -10.23
CA PHE A 507 -3.50 25.15 -9.55
C PHE A 507 -3.59 23.98 -10.54
N ALA A 508 -2.54 23.16 -10.59
CA ALA A 508 -2.50 21.95 -11.40
C ALA A 508 -2.61 20.72 -10.48
N ARG A 509 -3.73 20.01 -10.63
CA ARG A 509 -4.04 18.82 -9.83
C ARG A 509 -3.49 17.57 -10.48
N LEU A 510 -2.81 16.70 -9.70
CA LEU A 510 -2.38 15.36 -10.09
C LEU A 510 -1.53 15.38 -11.38
N VAL A 511 -0.47 16.20 -11.38
CA VAL A 511 0.46 16.28 -12.51
C VAL A 511 1.10 14.93 -12.77
N HIS A 512 0.92 14.41 -13.97
CA HIS A 512 1.40 13.11 -14.40
C HIS A 512 2.45 13.24 -15.49
N LEU A 513 3.57 12.57 -15.28
CA LEU A 513 4.70 12.44 -16.17
C LEU A 513 4.74 11.02 -16.74
N GLU A 514 4.90 10.89 -18.05
CA GLU A 514 5.05 9.61 -18.71
C GLU A 514 6.14 9.68 -19.79
N SER A 515 6.83 8.57 -20.04
CA SER A 515 7.75 8.40 -21.15
C SER A 515 7.33 7.21 -21.99
N SER A 516 7.37 7.36 -23.32
CA SER A 516 7.12 6.23 -24.23
C SER A 516 8.36 5.34 -24.47
N ARG A 517 9.53 5.74 -23.97
CA ARG A 517 10.82 5.08 -24.23
C ARG A 517 11.33 4.22 -23.06
N THR A 518 10.94 4.53 -21.84
CA THR A 518 11.42 3.80 -20.66
C THR A 518 10.29 3.39 -19.72
N SER A 519 10.50 2.35 -18.95
CA SER A 519 9.69 1.96 -17.80
C SER A 519 10.33 2.33 -16.45
N LEU A 520 11.51 2.96 -16.48
CA LEU A 520 12.14 3.46 -15.25
C LEU A 520 11.26 4.51 -14.58
N PRO A 521 11.16 4.49 -13.24
CA PRO A 521 10.33 5.41 -12.51
C PRO A 521 10.93 6.82 -12.49
N PHE A 522 10.08 7.83 -12.55
CA PHE A 522 10.45 9.19 -12.16
C PHE A 522 10.71 9.25 -10.65
N SER A 523 11.53 10.20 -10.21
CA SER A 523 11.75 10.40 -8.76
C SER A 523 10.50 10.82 -8.00
N ASP A 524 9.51 11.43 -8.67
CA ASP A 524 8.17 11.72 -8.17
C ASP A 524 7.17 11.81 -9.34
N ASN A 525 5.87 11.60 -9.05
CA ASN A 525 4.81 11.66 -10.03
C ASN A 525 3.44 11.86 -9.35
N TYR A 526 2.40 12.23 -10.10
CA TYR A 526 1.04 12.46 -9.59
C TYR A 526 1.00 13.48 -8.42
N PHE A 527 1.78 14.55 -8.53
CA PHE A 527 1.85 15.62 -7.55
C PHE A 527 0.97 16.81 -7.92
N ASP A 528 0.70 17.68 -6.95
CA ASP A 528 -0.04 18.92 -7.14
C ASP A 528 0.92 20.12 -7.17
N LEU A 529 0.60 21.11 -8.00
CA LEU A 529 1.31 22.38 -8.07
C LEU A 529 0.35 23.54 -7.78
N LEU A 530 0.71 24.40 -6.82
CA LEU A 530 0.00 25.64 -6.54
C LEU A 530 0.29 26.69 -7.65
N PRO A 531 -0.55 27.72 -7.81
CA PRO A 531 -0.30 28.78 -8.78
C PRO A 531 1.11 29.37 -8.66
N GLY A 532 1.85 29.38 -9.77
CA GLY A 532 3.25 29.85 -9.84
C GLY A 532 4.29 28.91 -9.26
N GLN A 533 3.92 27.75 -8.72
CA GLN A 533 4.87 26.78 -8.15
C GLN A 533 5.57 25.98 -9.24
N SER A 534 6.82 25.60 -8.94
CA SER A 534 7.62 24.67 -9.73
C SER A 534 7.97 23.45 -8.91
N HIS A 535 8.07 22.28 -9.57
CA HIS A 535 8.58 21.04 -8.99
C HIS A 535 9.56 20.38 -9.95
N THR A 536 10.70 19.93 -9.42
CA THR A 536 11.72 19.25 -10.21
C THR A 536 11.74 17.78 -9.87
N VAL A 537 11.65 16.95 -10.89
CA VAL A 537 11.77 15.50 -10.81
C VAL A 537 12.92 15.02 -11.67
N THR A 538 13.50 13.88 -11.31
CA THR A 538 14.58 13.24 -12.06
C THR A 538 14.13 11.93 -12.68
N LEU A 539 14.77 11.57 -13.79
CA LEU A 539 14.61 10.29 -14.47
C LEU A 539 16.01 9.79 -14.84
N ALA A 540 16.37 8.60 -14.37
CA ALA A 540 17.65 7.98 -14.68
C ALA A 540 17.80 7.69 -16.18
N ALA A 541 19.05 7.63 -16.66
CA ALA A 541 19.33 7.16 -18.01
C ALA A 541 18.86 5.71 -18.17
N ASP A 542 18.26 5.43 -19.31
CA ASP A 542 17.88 4.08 -19.71
C ASP A 542 18.94 3.54 -20.67
N PRO A 543 19.51 2.36 -20.46
CA PRO A 543 20.55 1.82 -21.34
C PRO A 543 20.07 1.62 -22.79
N ASP A 544 18.75 1.52 -23.01
CA ASP A 544 18.18 1.21 -24.32
C ASP A 544 17.89 2.47 -25.18
N CYS A 545 18.13 3.68 -24.66
CA CYS A 545 17.95 4.93 -25.40
C CYS A 545 18.88 6.06 -24.92
N THR A 546 19.12 7.03 -25.80
CA THR A 546 19.89 8.23 -25.43
C THR A 546 19.08 9.15 -24.52
N LEU A 547 19.75 9.94 -23.68
CA LEU A 547 19.09 10.95 -22.84
C LEU A 547 18.30 11.98 -23.67
N ARG A 548 18.70 12.25 -24.90
CA ARG A 548 17.96 13.13 -25.80
C ARG A 548 16.64 12.51 -26.28
N GLU A 549 16.68 11.26 -26.75
CA GLU A 549 15.47 10.52 -27.13
C GLU A 549 14.52 10.35 -25.96
N LEU A 550 15.08 10.09 -24.77
CA LEU A 550 14.31 10.00 -23.54
C LEU A 550 13.61 11.33 -23.23
N ALA A 551 14.32 12.46 -23.32
CA ALA A 551 13.77 13.80 -23.09
C ALA A 551 12.64 14.15 -24.08
N GLU A 552 12.82 13.84 -25.37
CA GLU A 552 11.81 14.07 -26.43
C GLU A 552 10.55 13.19 -26.27
N SER A 553 10.67 12.07 -25.56
CA SER A 553 9.58 11.12 -25.33
C SER A 553 8.65 11.50 -24.19
N ILE A 554 9.06 12.46 -23.32
CA ILE A 554 8.31 12.81 -22.12
C ILE A 554 7.04 13.58 -22.47
N ARG A 555 5.95 13.20 -21.81
CA ARG A 555 4.67 13.92 -21.86
C ARG A 555 4.26 14.28 -20.44
N VAL A 556 3.68 15.46 -20.29
CA VAL A 556 3.21 15.99 -19.01
C VAL A 556 1.76 16.39 -19.17
N LYS A 557 0.91 15.98 -18.24
CA LYS A 557 -0.51 16.34 -18.17
C LYS A 557 -0.95 16.53 -16.72
N SER A 558 -2.10 17.17 -16.54
CA SER A 558 -2.78 17.30 -15.26
C SER A 558 -4.24 16.84 -15.39
N LEU A 559 -4.98 16.85 -14.29
CA LEU A 559 -6.41 16.53 -14.31
C LEU A 559 -7.22 17.43 -15.26
N SER A 560 -6.79 18.69 -15.44
CA SER A 560 -7.48 19.64 -16.33
C SER A 560 -7.37 19.28 -17.82
N ASP A 561 -6.44 18.40 -18.21
CA ASP A 561 -6.22 17.96 -19.59
C ASP A 561 -7.10 16.75 -19.98
N VAL A 562 -7.85 16.20 -19.03
CA VAL A 562 -8.76 15.09 -19.26
C VAL A 562 -10.07 15.59 -19.89
N PRO A 563 -10.44 15.13 -21.10
CA PRO A 563 -11.71 15.47 -21.71
C PRO A 563 -12.85 14.68 -21.05
N PHE A 564 -13.59 15.34 -20.18
CA PHE A 564 -14.71 14.74 -19.47
C PHE A 564 -16.02 14.74 -20.24
N ASP A 565 -16.81 13.69 -20.05
CA ASP A 565 -18.24 13.69 -20.31
C ASP A 565 -18.96 14.30 -19.11
N ARG A 566 -19.60 15.46 -19.35
CA ARG A 566 -20.28 16.21 -18.30
C ARG A 566 -21.76 15.88 -18.19
N ASP A 567 -22.27 14.89 -18.94
CA ASP A 567 -23.64 14.44 -18.80
C ASP A 567 -23.85 13.70 -17.46
N PRO A 568 -24.59 14.30 -16.51
CA PRO A 568 -24.82 13.70 -15.22
C PRO A 568 -25.69 12.44 -15.28
N LEU A 569 -26.56 12.32 -16.28
CA LEU A 569 -27.44 11.16 -16.44
C LEU A 569 -26.64 9.95 -16.90
N HIS A 570 -25.65 10.12 -17.77
CA HIS A 570 -24.76 9.03 -18.18
C HIS A 570 -23.95 8.49 -16.98
N ALA A 571 -23.37 9.37 -16.18
CA ALA A 571 -22.64 8.97 -14.98
C ALA A 571 -23.56 8.28 -13.95
N ALA A 572 -24.77 8.78 -13.73
CA ALA A 572 -25.75 8.19 -12.85
C ALA A 572 -26.20 6.80 -13.33
N ALA A 573 -26.51 6.64 -14.61
CA ALA A 573 -26.91 5.36 -15.21
C ALA A 573 -25.82 4.28 -15.04
N LYS A 574 -24.53 4.63 -15.26
CA LYS A 574 -23.40 3.72 -15.03
C LYS A 574 -23.29 3.29 -13.56
N ARG A 575 -23.45 4.22 -12.62
CA ARG A 575 -23.40 3.90 -11.18
C ARG A 575 -24.54 2.99 -10.76
N ILE A 576 -25.77 3.28 -11.22
CA ILE A 576 -26.96 2.48 -10.92
C ILE A 576 -26.80 1.05 -11.46
N LYS A 577 -26.34 0.91 -12.72
CA LYS A 577 -26.10 -0.41 -13.34
C LYS A 577 -25.15 -1.25 -12.48
N VAL A 578 -24.05 -0.66 -12.03
CA VAL A 578 -23.06 -1.36 -11.19
C VAL A 578 -23.65 -1.75 -9.85
N TYR A 579 -24.30 -0.80 -9.17
CA TYR A 579 -24.89 -1.05 -7.85
C TYR A 579 -25.97 -2.14 -7.88
N LEU A 580 -26.79 -2.18 -8.91
CA LEU A 580 -27.89 -3.15 -9.06
C LEU A 580 -27.45 -4.47 -9.72
N SER A 581 -26.18 -4.68 -10.01
CA SER A 581 -25.74 -5.99 -10.52
C SER A 581 -25.89 -7.07 -9.42
N PRO A 582 -26.33 -8.31 -9.77
CA PRO A 582 -26.51 -9.38 -8.78
C PRO A 582 -25.27 -9.66 -7.92
N VAL A 583 -24.09 -9.62 -8.55
CA VAL A 583 -22.80 -9.83 -7.87
C VAL A 583 -22.52 -8.74 -6.83
N ASN A 584 -22.71 -7.48 -7.20
CA ASN A 584 -22.44 -6.37 -6.30
C ASN A 584 -23.47 -6.24 -5.18
N ILE A 585 -24.74 -6.57 -5.45
CA ILE A 585 -25.77 -6.68 -4.41
C ILE A 585 -25.40 -7.79 -3.42
N GLY A 586 -25.01 -8.97 -3.90
CA GLY A 586 -24.59 -10.08 -3.06
C GLY A 586 -23.39 -9.70 -2.18
N ASN A 587 -22.36 -9.10 -2.75
CA ASN A 587 -21.17 -8.64 -2.01
C ASN A 587 -21.53 -7.54 -1.00
N ALA A 588 -22.35 -6.56 -1.37
CA ALA A 588 -22.77 -5.50 -0.45
C ALA A 588 -23.61 -6.02 0.72
N ILE A 589 -24.47 -6.98 0.49
CA ILE A 589 -25.26 -7.64 1.54
C ILE A 589 -24.33 -8.41 2.48
N HIS A 590 -23.40 -9.18 1.93
CA HIS A 590 -22.44 -9.96 2.69
C HIS A 590 -21.59 -9.09 3.59
N HIS A 591 -20.84 -8.14 3.02
CA HIS A 591 -20.01 -7.21 3.79
C HIS A 591 -20.82 -6.21 4.63
N GLY A 592 -22.03 -5.85 4.21
CA GLY A 592 -22.93 -5.01 4.99
C GLY A 592 -23.49 -5.71 6.23
N LYS A 593 -23.73 -7.02 6.18
CA LYS A 593 -24.08 -7.82 7.37
C LYS A 593 -22.91 -7.87 8.34
N LEU A 594 -21.72 -8.20 7.82
CA LEU A 594 -20.51 -8.26 8.65
C LEU A 594 -20.22 -6.92 9.36
N SER A 595 -20.37 -5.80 8.67
CA SER A 595 -20.18 -4.48 9.28
C SER A 595 -21.23 -4.12 10.34
N LYS A 596 -22.45 -4.67 10.27
CA LYS A 596 -23.50 -4.46 11.28
C LYS A 596 -23.32 -5.34 12.50
N ASP A 597 -22.84 -6.56 12.32
CA ASP A 597 -22.58 -7.49 13.42
C ASP A 597 -21.38 -7.07 14.29
N ILE A 598 -20.51 -6.21 13.74
CA ILE A 598 -19.35 -5.63 14.45
C ILE A 598 -19.71 -4.32 15.19
N GLU A 599 -20.83 -3.66 14.86
CA GLU A 599 -21.30 -2.47 15.56
C GLU A 599 -22.03 -2.79 16.88
N LEU A 600 -22.17 -4.06 17.24
CA LEU A 600 -22.70 -4.53 18.50
C LEU A 600 -21.59 -5.08 19.41
#